data_ba3a491a8833c69e4926ba18c47f4b38
#
_entry.id   ba3a491a8833c69e4926ba18c47f4b38
#
_cell.length_a   1.000
_cell.length_b   1.000
_cell.length_c   1.000
_cell.angle_alpha   90.00
_cell.angle_beta   90.00
_cell.angle_gamma   90.00
#
_symmetry.space_group_name_H-M   'P 1'
#
loop_
_entity.id
_entity.type
_entity.pdbx_description
1 polymer ?
#
loop_
_entity_poly.entity_id
_entity_poly.type
_entity_poly.pdbx_seq_one_letter_code
_entity_poly.pdbx_strand_id
1 'polypeptide(L)'
;MPTIYKPLVVYLLNMDLRETLNLNFFRENGFIRKRCRSCGSYFWTLDEKRELCGDQPCANFSFIGNPITKRPYTVDEMREEFLSYFESQGHTRIKPYPVVARWRKDIYLTIASIADFQPHVTSGQSKPPANPLVISQPSIRLNDLEEVGVSGKHLTIFEMMGHHAFNSRDNYIYWTEETTRYCHEFLTDRLGIEEETITYKESMWEGGGNAGPCVEVLVGGLEVATLVFMKMVEDENGDVEIDGSKYREMEMKVVDTGYGLE
;
A
#
# COMPACT_ATOMS: atom_id res chain seq x y z
N MET A 1 -18.13 15.93 -14.07
CA MET A 1 -18.97 14.73 -14.28
C MET A 1 -18.61 13.78 -13.16
N PRO A 2 -19.54 13.22 -12.40
CA PRO A 2 -19.17 12.32 -11.32
C PRO A 2 -18.49 11.09 -11.92
N THR A 3 -17.29 10.80 -11.48
CA THR A 3 -16.58 9.58 -11.80
C THR A 3 -17.43 8.43 -11.28
N ILE A 4 -18.05 7.71 -12.21
CA ILE A 4 -18.80 6.51 -11.87
C ILE A 4 -17.76 5.50 -11.41
N TYR A 5 -17.65 5.32 -10.10
CA TYR A 5 -16.98 4.15 -9.53
C TYR A 5 -17.64 2.93 -10.16
N LYS A 6 -16.95 2.32 -11.15
CA LYS A 6 -17.31 0.98 -11.59
C LYS A 6 -17.22 0.11 -10.34
N PRO A 7 -18.30 -0.59 -9.94
CA PRO A 7 -18.15 -1.61 -8.94
C PRO A 7 -17.07 -2.54 -9.46
N LEU A 8 -15.95 -2.63 -8.75
CA LEU A 8 -14.92 -3.62 -8.99
C LEU A 8 -15.65 -4.92 -9.30
N VAL A 9 -15.32 -5.53 -10.41
CA VAL A 9 -15.86 -6.85 -10.78
C VAL A 9 -15.24 -7.86 -9.80
N VAL A 10 -15.71 -7.79 -8.56
CA VAL A 10 -15.35 -8.65 -7.42
C VAL A 10 -15.73 -10.11 -7.68
N TYR A 11 -16.33 -10.42 -8.83
CA TYR A 11 -16.95 -11.73 -9.09
C TYR A 11 -16.02 -12.78 -9.67
N LEU A 12 -14.87 -12.45 -10.22
CA LEU A 12 -13.93 -13.45 -10.76
C LEU A 12 -12.69 -13.67 -9.88
N LEU A 13 -12.45 -12.79 -8.95
CA LEU A 13 -11.43 -12.94 -7.91
C LEU A 13 -11.98 -13.61 -6.64
N ASN A 14 -12.95 -14.48 -6.77
CA ASN A 14 -13.40 -15.38 -5.70
C ASN A 14 -12.30 -16.34 -5.21
N MET A 15 -11.20 -16.36 -5.88
CA MET A 15 -9.97 -16.84 -5.32
C MET A 15 -9.34 -15.67 -4.61
N ASP A 16 -9.45 -15.57 -3.31
CA ASP A 16 -8.29 -15.21 -2.64
C ASP A 16 -8.10 -13.85 -1.96
N LEU A 17 -8.89 -12.81 -2.23
CA LEU A 17 -8.83 -11.66 -1.30
C LEU A 17 -9.12 -12.15 0.12
N ARG A 18 -10.17 -12.96 0.27
CA ARG A 18 -10.57 -13.49 1.56
C ARG A 18 -9.55 -14.47 2.14
N GLU A 19 -8.92 -15.32 1.32
CA GLU A 19 -7.88 -16.24 1.77
C GLU A 19 -6.59 -15.50 2.09
N THR A 20 -6.14 -14.59 1.19
CA THR A 20 -4.89 -13.86 1.35
C THR A 20 -4.95 -12.84 2.50
N LEU A 21 -6.09 -12.20 2.74
CA LEU A 21 -6.22 -11.09 3.68
C LEU A 21 -6.98 -11.46 4.99
N ASN A 22 -7.35 -12.73 5.18
CA ASN A 22 -7.91 -13.22 6.43
C ASN A 22 -6.80 -13.60 7.42
N LEU A 23 -6.03 -12.60 7.83
CA LEU A 23 -4.80 -12.77 8.60
C LEU A 23 -5.06 -13.21 10.04
N ASN A 24 -4.14 -14.02 10.58
CA ASN A 24 -4.11 -14.34 12.01
C ASN A 24 -3.87 -13.09 12.83
N PHE A 25 -2.99 -12.20 12.35
CA PHE A 25 -2.74 -10.89 12.97
C PHE A 25 -4.03 -10.18 13.38
N PHE A 26 -4.98 -10.04 12.47
CA PHE A 26 -6.23 -9.35 12.78
C PHE A 26 -7.02 -10.04 13.88
N ARG A 27 -7.13 -11.37 13.83
CA ARG A 27 -7.91 -12.15 14.80
C ARG A 27 -7.27 -12.17 16.18
N GLU A 28 -5.96 -12.33 16.24
CA GLU A 28 -5.19 -12.39 17.48
C GLU A 28 -5.15 -11.04 18.21
N ASN A 29 -5.25 -9.93 17.47
CA ASN A 29 -5.30 -8.57 18.01
C ASN A 29 -6.74 -8.01 18.13
N GLY A 30 -7.76 -8.87 18.03
CA GLY A 30 -9.16 -8.49 18.31
C GLY A 30 -9.86 -7.71 17.21
N PHE A 31 -9.24 -7.57 16.02
CA PHE A 31 -9.91 -6.95 14.87
C PHE A 31 -11.07 -7.82 14.36
N ILE A 32 -12.15 -7.16 14.02
CA ILE A 32 -13.32 -7.78 13.41
C ILE A 32 -13.45 -7.40 11.94
N ARG A 33 -13.78 -8.37 11.10
CA ARG A 33 -14.04 -8.16 9.67
C ARG A 33 -15.47 -7.70 9.45
N LYS A 34 -15.64 -6.55 8.81
CA LYS A 34 -16.94 -5.95 8.50
C LYS A 34 -17.07 -5.64 7.03
N ARG A 35 -18.28 -5.42 6.57
CA ARG A 35 -18.57 -4.96 5.22
C ARG A 35 -19.06 -3.52 5.27
N CYS A 36 -18.45 -2.63 4.51
CA CYS A 36 -18.83 -1.22 4.44
C CYS A 36 -20.25 -1.07 3.88
N ARG A 37 -21.11 -0.35 4.59
CA ARG A 37 -22.50 -0.12 4.17
C ARG A 37 -22.62 0.78 2.95
N SER A 38 -21.61 1.59 2.66
CA SER A 38 -21.58 2.52 1.52
C SER A 38 -21.02 1.84 0.27
N CYS A 39 -19.75 1.41 0.26
CA CYS A 39 -19.10 0.87 -0.93
C CYS A 39 -19.14 -0.66 -1.05
N GLY A 40 -19.50 -1.37 0.02
CA GLY A 40 -19.55 -2.82 0.02
C GLY A 40 -18.21 -3.53 0.20
N SER A 41 -17.08 -2.81 0.24
CA SER A 41 -15.76 -3.39 0.50
C SER A 41 -15.66 -3.97 1.91
N TYR A 42 -14.84 -5.00 2.07
CA TYR A 42 -14.54 -5.54 3.40
C TYR A 42 -13.41 -4.74 4.05
N PHE A 43 -13.47 -4.64 5.37
CA PHE A 43 -12.45 -3.98 6.18
C PHE A 43 -12.37 -4.58 7.59
N TRP A 44 -11.24 -4.39 8.24
CA TRP A 44 -10.96 -4.81 9.60
C TRP A 44 -10.86 -3.62 10.53
N THR A 45 -11.42 -3.72 11.73
CA THR A 45 -11.49 -2.64 12.72
C THR A 45 -11.63 -3.21 14.14
N LEU A 46 -11.18 -2.47 15.15
CA LEU A 46 -11.44 -2.77 16.57
C LEU A 46 -12.78 -2.18 17.04
N ASP A 47 -13.33 -1.21 16.30
CA ASP A 47 -14.60 -0.59 16.65
C ASP A 47 -15.80 -1.41 16.14
N GLU A 48 -16.47 -2.12 17.07
CA GLU A 48 -17.66 -2.92 16.74
C GLU A 48 -18.81 -2.10 16.16
N LYS A 49 -18.89 -0.80 16.44
CA LYS A 49 -19.94 0.10 15.95
C LYS A 49 -19.65 0.69 14.59
N ARG A 50 -18.41 0.58 14.10
CA ARG A 50 -18.02 1.14 12.80
C ARG A 50 -18.75 0.44 11.65
N GLU A 51 -19.44 1.18 10.84
CA GLU A 51 -20.22 0.67 9.69
C GLU A 51 -19.62 1.02 8.34
N LEU A 52 -18.67 1.95 8.32
CA LEU A 52 -18.00 2.46 7.12
C LEU A 52 -16.49 2.14 7.16
N CYS A 53 -15.89 1.87 6.00
CA CYS A 53 -14.49 1.49 5.91
C CYS A 53 -13.51 2.60 6.32
N GLY A 54 -13.96 3.85 6.36
CA GLY A 54 -13.10 5.00 6.69
C GLY A 54 -12.45 5.66 5.49
N ASP A 55 -12.60 5.11 4.29
CA ASP A 55 -12.12 5.69 3.05
C ASP A 55 -13.15 6.65 2.43
N GLN A 56 -12.69 7.56 1.59
CA GLN A 56 -13.58 8.41 0.81
C GLN A 56 -14.18 7.65 -0.40
N PRO A 57 -15.40 7.96 -0.81
CA PRO A 57 -16.33 8.95 -0.23
C PRO A 57 -17.19 8.40 0.92
N CYS A 58 -16.88 7.21 1.47
CA CYS A 58 -17.68 6.59 2.53
C CYS A 58 -17.59 7.36 3.85
N ALA A 59 -16.46 7.98 4.13
CA ALA A 59 -16.22 8.80 5.32
C ALA A 59 -15.68 10.17 4.95
N ASN A 60 -15.93 11.16 5.81
CA ASN A 60 -15.35 12.49 5.67
C ASN A 60 -13.98 12.53 6.31
N PHE A 61 -13.14 13.50 5.90
CA PHE A 61 -11.87 13.79 6.55
C PHE A 61 -12.09 14.30 7.97
N SER A 62 -11.31 13.78 8.90
CA SER A 62 -11.25 14.30 10.29
C SER A 62 -9.82 14.67 10.71
N PHE A 63 -8.81 14.43 9.87
CA PHE A 63 -7.40 14.69 10.18
C PHE A 63 -6.99 16.17 10.01
N ILE A 64 -7.68 16.94 9.15
CA ILE A 64 -7.33 18.35 8.90
C ILE A 64 -7.55 19.17 10.18
N GLY A 65 -6.46 19.77 10.68
CA GLY A 65 -6.47 20.52 11.93
C GLY A 65 -6.59 19.67 13.19
N ASN A 66 -6.58 18.35 13.05
CA ASN A 66 -6.70 17.39 14.13
C ASN A 66 -5.63 16.29 13.99
N PRO A 67 -4.38 16.58 14.40
CA PRO A 67 -3.28 15.65 14.23
C PRO A 67 -3.52 14.35 14.99
N ILE A 68 -3.27 13.24 14.32
CA ILE A 68 -3.52 11.87 14.83
C ILE A 68 -2.28 11.25 15.49
N THR A 69 -1.10 11.84 15.26
CA THR A 69 0.16 11.36 15.83
C THR A 69 0.39 11.95 17.22
N LYS A 70 1.13 11.25 18.08
CA LYS A 70 1.44 11.65 19.46
C LYS A 70 2.14 13.01 19.61
N ARG A 71 2.79 13.49 18.55
CA ARG A 71 3.42 14.80 18.45
C ARG A 71 3.49 15.24 16.98
N PRO A 72 3.66 16.51 16.70
CA PRO A 72 3.98 16.92 15.33
C PRO A 72 5.38 16.42 14.93
N TYR A 73 5.52 16.08 13.67
CA TYR A 73 6.78 15.68 13.04
C TYR A 73 7.11 16.65 11.91
N THR A 74 8.38 16.98 11.75
CA THR A 74 8.87 17.54 10.50
C THR A 74 9.00 16.43 9.45
N VAL A 75 9.08 16.80 8.17
CA VAL A 75 9.28 15.84 7.07
C VAL A 75 10.54 15.00 7.30
N ASP A 76 11.64 15.61 7.74
CA ASP A 76 12.89 14.90 8.00
C ASP A 76 12.78 13.94 9.21
N GLU A 77 12.09 14.35 10.27
CA GLU A 77 11.85 13.46 11.42
C GLU A 77 10.98 12.25 11.04
N MET A 78 9.89 12.47 10.28
CA MET A 78 9.01 11.39 9.86
C MET A 78 9.75 10.40 8.95
N ARG A 79 10.54 10.91 8.00
CA ARG A 79 11.38 10.07 7.14
C ARG A 79 12.35 9.21 7.96
N GLU A 80 13.01 9.81 8.94
CA GLU A 80 13.96 9.10 9.78
C GLU A 80 13.28 8.09 10.73
N GLU A 81 12.13 8.42 11.30
CA GLU A 81 11.34 7.47 12.10
C GLU A 81 10.97 6.24 11.28
N PHE A 82 10.51 6.40 10.05
CA PHE A 82 10.18 5.29 9.17
C PHE A 82 11.41 4.45 8.81
N LEU A 83 12.45 5.10 8.28
CA LEU A 83 13.63 4.39 7.81
C LEU A 83 14.34 3.64 8.96
N SER A 84 14.50 4.28 10.12
CA SER A 84 15.15 3.65 11.29
C SER A 84 14.30 2.53 11.90
N TYR A 85 12.97 2.66 11.89
CA TYR A 85 12.10 1.58 12.34
C TYR A 85 12.33 0.32 11.49
N PHE A 86 12.27 0.44 10.16
CA PHE A 86 12.47 -0.71 9.29
C PHE A 86 13.92 -1.25 9.30
N GLU A 87 14.92 -0.39 9.48
CA GLU A 87 16.30 -0.87 9.76
C GLU A 87 16.34 -1.74 11.02
N SER A 88 15.63 -1.36 12.08
CA SER A 88 15.55 -2.16 13.32
C SER A 88 14.82 -3.49 13.11
N GLN A 89 13.99 -3.60 12.07
CA GLN A 89 13.32 -4.83 11.64
C GLN A 89 14.16 -5.65 10.63
N GLY A 90 15.42 -5.28 10.40
CA GLY A 90 16.35 -6.00 9.54
C GLY A 90 16.31 -5.60 8.06
N HIS A 91 15.63 -4.52 7.69
CA HIS A 91 15.66 -4.00 6.33
C HIS A 91 16.92 -3.18 6.08
N THR A 92 17.43 -3.27 4.87
CA THR A 92 18.56 -2.43 4.44
C THR A 92 18.04 -1.12 3.86
N ARG A 93 18.44 0.00 4.46
CA ARG A 93 18.16 1.33 3.89
C ARG A 93 18.93 1.52 2.59
N ILE A 94 18.23 1.87 1.53
CA ILE A 94 18.83 2.21 0.25
C ILE A 94 18.59 3.66 -0.12
N LYS A 95 19.43 4.19 -1.02
CA LYS A 95 19.25 5.55 -1.57
C LYS A 95 18.08 5.59 -2.54
N PRO A 96 17.33 6.71 -2.60
CA PRO A 96 16.30 6.89 -3.61
C PRO A 96 16.86 6.89 -5.02
N TYR A 97 16.04 6.49 -5.96
CA TYR A 97 16.30 6.54 -7.39
C TYR A 97 15.97 7.92 -7.97
N PRO A 98 16.49 8.26 -9.15
CA PRO A 98 16.11 9.50 -9.82
C PRO A 98 14.61 9.54 -10.14
N VAL A 99 13.99 10.72 -10.01
CA VAL A 99 12.57 10.91 -10.38
C VAL A 99 12.30 10.75 -11.88
N VAL A 100 13.34 10.87 -12.73
CA VAL A 100 13.24 10.57 -14.17
C VAL A 100 13.53 9.09 -14.38
N ALA A 101 12.50 8.31 -14.67
CA ALA A 101 12.53 6.85 -14.76
C ALA A 101 13.18 6.34 -16.07
N ARG A 102 14.46 6.61 -16.28
CA ARG A 102 15.17 6.29 -17.54
C ARG A 102 15.30 4.79 -17.83
N TRP A 103 15.12 3.93 -16.85
CA TRP A 103 15.13 2.47 -16.97
C TRP A 103 13.78 1.88 -17.42
N ARG A 104 12.74 2.72 -17.49
CA ARG A 104 11.39 2.35 -17.91
C ARG A 104 11.06 2.96 -19.27
N LYS A 105 10.19 2.30 -20.03
CA LYS A 105 9.70 2.79 -21.33
C LYS A 105 8.24 3.21 -21.29
N ASP A 106 7.52 2.84 -20.25
CA ASP A 106 6.09 3.03 -20.04
C ASP A 106 5.76 4.24 -19.16
N ILE A 107 6.72 4.70 -18.33
CA ILE A 107 6.60 5.90 -17.51
C ILE A 107 7.78 6.85 -17.73
N TYR A 108 7.54 8.14 -17.59
CA TYR A 108 8.61 9.17 -17.64
C TYR A 108 9.14 9.52 -16.24
N LEU A 109 8.27 9.49 -15.24
CA LEU A 109 8.54 9.91 -13.88
C LEU A 109 8.30 8.75 -12.93
N THR A 110 9.11 8.67 -11.87
CA THR A 110 8.89 7.74 -10.76
C THR A 110 7.67 8.19 -9.98
N ILE A 111 6.67 7.33 -9.88
CA ILE A 111 5.37 7.61 -9.27
C ILE A 111 5.15 6.89 -7.94
N ALA A 112 6.03 5.95 -7.62
CA ALA A 112 6.04 5.14 -6.40
C ALA A 112 7.37 4.42 -6.28
N SER A 113 7.75 3.98 -5.08
CA SER A 113 9.01 3.25 -4.84
C SER A 113 9.11 1.93 -5.61
N ILE A 114 7.99 1.23 -5.82
CA ILE A 114 7.99 -0.03 -6.59
C ILE A 114 8.39 0.18 -8.06
N ALA A 115 8.15 1.36 -8.61
CA ALA A 115 8.55 1.68 -9.99
C ALA A 115 10.06 1.55 -10.22
N ASP A 116 10.86 1.66 -9.15
CA ASP A 116 12.32 1.50 -9.20
C ASP A 116 12.75 0.05 -9.48
N PHE A 117 11.89 -0.90 -9.14
CA PHE A 117 12.14 -2.34 -9.23
C PHE A 117 11.42 -2.99 -10.41
N GLN A 118 10.40 -2.33 -10.95
CA GLN A 118 9.64 -2.82 -12.10
C GLN A 118 10.33 -2.43 -13.43
N PRO A 119 10.29 -3.31 -14.45
CA PRO A 119 9.90 -4.73 -14.38
C PRO A 119 11.07 -5.66 -14.01
N HIS A 120 12.29 -5.13 -13.94
CA HIS A 120 13.52 -5.94 -13.97
C HIS A 120 13.71 -6.80 -12.71
N VAL A 121 13.42 -6.25 -11.52
CA VAL A 121 13.52 -7.00 -10.27
C VAL A 121 12.28 -7.86 -10.06
N THR A 122 11.09 -7.31 -10.30
CA THR A 122 9.82 -8.05 -10.12
C THR A 122 9.68 -9.25 -11.04
N SER A 123 10.32 -9.23 -12.21
CA SER A 123 10.40 -10.38 -13.13
C SER A 123 11.53 -11.38 -12.83
N GLY A 124 12.38 -11.10 -11.85
CA GLY A 124 13.57 -11.91 -11.54
C GLY A 124 14.75 -11.72 -12.50
N GLN A 125 14.66 -10.80 -13.48
CA GLN A 125 15.77 -10.52 -14.41
C GLN A 125 16.98 -9.88 -13.73
N SER A 126 16.74 -9.12 -12.67
CA SER A 126 17.77 -8.46 -11.88
C SER A 126 17.56 -8.75 -10.39
N LYS A 127 18.65 -8.82 -9.64
CA LYS A 127 18.58 -8.92 -8.18
C LYS A 127 18.22 -7.56 -7.60
N PRO A 128 17.42 -7.52 -6.49
CA PRO A 128 17.23 -6.29 -5.75
C PRO A 128 18.54 -5.82 -5.13
N PRO A 129 18.73 -4.50 -4.90
CA PRO A 129 19.96 -3.97 -4.29
C PRO A 129 20.16 -4.46 -2.84
N ALA A 130 19.08 -4.81 -2.15
CA ALA A 130 19.04 -5.49 -0.86
C ALA A 130 17.69 -6.22 -0.71
N ASN A 131 17.60 -7.20 0.21
CA ASN A 131 16.37 -7.94 0.45
C ASN A 131 16.32 -8.49 1.88
N PRO A 132 15.43 -7.97 2.77
CA PRO A 132 14.47 -6.89 2.51
C PRO A 132 15.13 -5.51 2.47
N LEU A 133 14.43 -4.53 1.93
CA LEU A 133 14.91 -3.14 1.85
C LEU A 133 13.85 -2.13 2.30
N VAL A 134 14.32 -0.93 2.66
CA VAL A 134 13.51 0.25 2.97
C VAL A 134 14.04 1.47 2.23
N ILE A 135 13.13 2.31 1.74
CA ILE A 135 13.41 3.49 0.91
C ILE A 135 12.41 4.61 1.21
N SER A 136 12.83 5.85 1.07
CA SER A 136 11.94 7.01 0.89
C SER A 136 12.19 7.58 -0.50
N GLN A 137 11.23 7.38 -1.42
CA GLN A 137 11.38 7.66 -2.84
C GLN A 137 10.66 8.95 -3.21
N PRO A 138 11.37 10.03 -3.62
CA PRO A 138 10.75 11.18 -4.25
C PRO A 138 9.97 10.77 -5.49
N SER A 139 8.70 11.15 -5.53
CA SER A 139 7.75 10.72 -6.55
C SER A 139 7.00 11.93 -7.13
N ILE A 140 6.62 11.82 -8.39
CA ILE A 140 5.86 12.87 -9.09
C ILE A 140 4.63 12.24 -9.73
N ARG A 141 3.44 12.73 -9.36
CA ARG A 141 2.16 12.34 -9.96
C ARG A 141 1.46 13.56 -10.52
N LEU A 142 0.99 13.44 -11.75
CA LEU A 142 0.28 14.51 -12.47
C LEU A 142 -1.19 14.17 -12.73
N ASN A 143 -1.68 13.09 -12.15
CA ASN A 143 -3.10 12.78 -12.07
C ASN A 143 -3.74 13.56 -10.92
N ASP A 144 -5.05 13.79 -11.00
CA ASP A 144 -5.85 14.49 -9.96
C ASP A 144 -5.30 15.88 -9.58
N LEU A 145 -4.75 16.62 -10.57
CA LEU A 145 -4.18 17.95 -10.35
C LEU A 145 -5.21 18.96 -9.83
N GLU A 146 -6.46 18.79 -10.17
CA GLU A 146 -7.59 19.61 -9.69
C GLU A 146 -7.85 19.46 -8.19
N GLU A 147 -7.42 18.35 -7.60
CA GLU A 147 -7.56 18.09 -6.16
C GLU A 147 -6.40 18.66 -5.33
N VAL A 148 -5.31 19.08 -5.98
CA VAL A 148 -4.15 19.66 -5.28
C VAL A 148 -4.52 20.99 -4.64
N GLY A 149 -4.29 21.09 -3.32
CA GLY A 149 -4.69 22.26 -2.53
C GLY A 149 -6.17 22.33 -2.18
N VAL A 150 -6.98 21.36 -2.63
CA VAL A 150 -8.42 21.26 -2.34
C VAL A 150 -8.68 20.14 -1.33
N SER A 151 -8.22 18.94 -1.63
CA SER A 151 -8.48 17.76 -0.81
C SER A 151 -7.64 17.68 0.48
N GLY A 152 -6.51 18.40 0.54
CA GLY A 152 -5.57 18.32 1.64
C GLY A 152 -4.69 17.07 1.65
N LYS A 153 -4.85 16.17 0.66
CA LYS A 153 -4.08 14.91 0.55
C LYS A 153 -3.39 14.71 -0.79
N HIS A 154 -3.76 15.46 -1.84
CA HIS A 154 -3.15 15.34 -3.16
C HIS A 154 -1.99 16.33 -3.31
N LEU A 155 -0.83 15.79 -3.67
CA LEU A 155 0.41 16.51 -3.94
C LEU A 155 0.95 16.09 -5.30
N THR A 156 1.53 17.03 -6.06
CA THR A 156 2.21 16.72 -7.34
C THR A 156 3.59 16.12 -7.12
N ILE A 157 4.30 16.59 -6.07
CA ILE A 157 5.62 16.10 -5.64
C ILE A 157 5.48 15.69 -4.19
N PHE A 158 5.92 14.51 -3.86
CA PHE A 158 5.87 13.93 -2.52
C PHE A 158 6.93 12.84 -2.37
N GLU A 159 7.21 12.42 -1.15
CA GLU A 159 8.00 11.23 -0.90
C GLU A 159 7.09 10.05 -0.58
N MET A 160 7.31 8.95 -1.27
CA MET A 160 6.70 7.67 -0.91
C MET A 160 7.72 6.84 -0.15
N MET A 161 7.48 6.70 1.14
CA MET A 161 8.21 5.74 1.96
C MET A 161 7.71 4.34 1.67
N GLY A 162 8.61 3.36 1.62
CA GLY A 162 8.22 1.99 1.36
C GLY A 162 9.23 0.99 1.90
N HIS A 163 8.74 -0.16 2.30
CA HIS A 163 9.56 -1.33 2.55
C HIS A 163 9.18 -2.46 1.60
N HIS A 164 10.17 -3.20 1.12
CA HIS A 164 9.96 -4.22 0.10
C HIS A 164 10.65 -5.52 0.47
N ALA A 165 10.00 -6.63 0.15
CA ALA A 165 10.57 -7.97 0.22
C ALA A 165 10.29 -8.72 -1.09
N PHE A 166 11.33 -9.32 -1.63
CA PHE A 166 11.28 -10.07 -2.89
C PHE A 166 11.41 -11.55 -2.56
N ASN A 167 10.30 -12.28 -2.56
CA ASN A 167 10.24 -13.67 -2.18
C ASN A 167 10.33 -14.55 -3.42
N SER A 168 11.35 -15.39 -3.48
CA SER A 168 11.48 -16.45 -4.46
C SER A 168 11.23 -17.82 -3.82
N ARG A 169 11.16 -18.87 -4.65
CA ARG A 169 11.00 -20.24 -4.15
C ARG A 169 12.07 -20.64 -3.14
N ASP A 170 13.31 -20.18 -3.35
CA ASP A 170 14.47 -20.56 -2.55
C ASP A 170 14.82 -19.53 -1.46
N ASN A 171 14.18 -18.38 -1.47
CA ASN A 171 14.47 -17.28 -0.54
C ASN A 171 13.18 -16.54 -0.16
N TYR A 172 12.52 -17.07 0.87
CA TYR A 172 11.34 -16.44 1.48
C TYR A 172 11.79 -15.49 2.58
N ILE A 173 11.32 -14.25 2.56
CA ILE A 173 11.65 -13.20 3.54
C ILE A 173 10.48 -13.03 4.51
N TYR A 174 9.38 -12.45 4.05
CA TYR A 174 8.12 -12.31 4.78
C TYR A 174 6.96 -11.98 3.81
N TRP A 175 5.74 -12.10 4.28
CA TRP A 175 4.55 -11.87 3.48
C TRP A 175 3.49 -11.04 4.23
N THR A 176 2.23 -11.40 4.13
CA THR A 176 1.07 -10.65 4.59
C THR A 176 1.04 -10.38 6.10
N GLU A 177 1.35 -11.38 6.91
CA GLU A 177 1.25 -11.30 8.38
C GLU A 177 2.27 -10.30 8.94
N GLU A 178 3.54 -10.47 8.57
CA GLU A 178 4.62 -9.61 9.05
C GLU A 178 4.49 -8.19 8.48
N THR A 179 4.08 -8.06 7.21
CA THR A 179 3.86 -6.74 6.59
C THR A 179 2.81 -5.95 7.35
N THR A 180 1.68 -6.59 7.67
CA THR A 180 0.58 -5.94 8.39
C THR A 180 0.99 -5.61 9.83
N ARG A 181 1.71 -6.51 10.49
CA ARG A 181 2.24 -6.28 11.83
C ARG A 181 3.23 -5.12 11.85
N TYR A 182 4.19 -5.06 10.93
CA TYR A 182 5.14 -3.94 10.83
C TYR A 182 4.43 -2.60 10.62
N CYS A 183 3.43 -2.56 9.76
CA CYS A 183 2.64 -1.35 9.54
C CYS A 183 1.93 -0.93 10.83
N HIS A 184 1.27 -1.86 11.50
CA HIS A 184 0.55 -1.60 12.73
C HIS A 184 1.47 -1.07 13.83
N GLU A 185 2.58 -1.76 14.11
CA GLU A 185 3.58 -1.37 15.11
C GLU A 185 4.20 0.00 14.78
N PHE A 186 4.46 0.29 13.49
CA PHE A 186 4.95 1.61 13.10
C PHE A 186 3.94 2.71 13.44
N LEU A 187 2.67 2.50 13.09
CA LEU A 187 1.61 3.49 13.33
C LEU A 187 1.31 3.67 14.84
N THR A 188 1.23 2.59 15.58
CA THR A 188 0.84 2.62 17.01
C THR A 188 2.02 2.92 17.91
N ASP A 189 3.10 2.13 17.84
CA ASP A 189 4.22 2.22 18.78
C ASP A 189 5.14 3.42 18.48
N ARG A 190 5.41 3.67 17.19
CA ARG A 190 6.30 4.77 16.80
C ARG A 190 5.57 6.10 16.70
N LEU A 191 4.46 6.15 15.99
CA LEU A 191 3.73 7.40 15.77
C LEU A 191 2.69 7.69 16.87
N GLY A 192 2.30 6.69 17.66
CA GLY A 192 1.35 6.80 18.77
C GLY A 192 -0.08 7.07 18.29
N ILE A 193 -0.43 6.52 17.12
CA ILE A 193 -1.80 6.55 16.61
C ILE A 193 -2.62 5.54 17.42
N GLU A 194 -3.79 5.95 17.89
CA GLU A 194 -4.72 5.08 18.63
C GLU A 194 -5.23 3.96 17.70
N GLU A 195 -4.99 2.71 18.09
CA GLU A 195 -5.27 1.54 17.24
C GLU A 195 -6.74 1.39 16.87
N GLU A 196 -7.66 1.82 17.73
CA GLU A 196 -9.11 1.81 17.47
C GLU A 196 -9.51 2.75 16.32
N THR A 197 -8.66 3.73 16.00
CA THR A 197 -8.90 4.67 14.89
C THR A 197 -8.50 4.08 13.54
N ILE A 198 -7.63 3.07 13.54
CA ILE A 198 -7.09 2.47 12.32
C ILE A 198 -8.11 1.50 11.71
N THR A 199 -8.27 1.57 10.41
CA THR A 199 -9.02 0.58 9.62
C THR A 199 -8.12 0.02 8.51
N TYR A 200 -8.29 -1.29 8.25
CA TYR A 200 -7.58 -2.02 7.19
C TYR A 200 -8.61 -2.46 6.16
N LYS A 201 -8.70 -1.75 5.04
CA LYS A 201 -9.65 -2.03 3.96
C LYS A 201 -9.04 -3.01 2.97
N GLU A 202 -9.77 -4.08 2.68
CA GLU A 202 -9.38 -5.05 1.66
C GLU A 202 -9.62 -4.47 0.27
N SER A 203 -8.60 -4.56 -0.59
CA SER A 203 -8.65 -4.04 -1.95
C SER A 203 -7.76 -4.87 -2.89
N MET A 204 -7.79 -4.52 -4.17
CA MET A 204 -6.91 -5.06 -5.20
C MET A 204 -6.10 -3.92 -5.80
N TRP A 205 -4.82 -4.14 -5.99
CA TRP A 205 -3.92 -3.19 -6.62
C TRP A 205 -3.40 -3.72 -7.95
N GLU A 206 -3.29 -2.82 -8.92
CA GLU A 206 -2.61 -3.07 -10.18
C GLU A 206 -1.73 -1.87 -10.56
N GLY A 207 -0.60 -2.13 -11.19
CA GLY A 207 0.31 -1.08 -11.63
C GLY A 207 1.58 -1.61 -12.28
N GLY A 208 2.02 -0.96 -13.36
CA GLY A 208 3.27 -1.30 -14.04
C GLY A 208 3.35 -2.74 -14.55
N GLY A 209 2.21 -3.32 -14.95
CA GLY A 209 2.10 -4.70 -15.44
C GLY A 209 2.10 -5.76 -14.34
N ASN A 210 1.94 -5.36 -13.08
CA ASN A 210 1.81 -6.27 -11.94
C ASN A 210 0.49 -6.02 -11.21
N ALA A 211 0.02 -7.04 -10.47
CA ALA A 211 -1.17 -6.92 -9.65
C ALA A 211 -1.11 -7.82 -8.40
N GLY A 212 -1.94 -7.54 -7.42
CA GLY A 212 -2.10 -8.37 -6.23
C GLY A 212 -3.11 -7.82 -5.23
N PRO A 213 -3.57 -8.66 -4.28
CA PRO A 213 -4.35 -8.19 -3.15
C PRO A 213 -3.60 -7.11 -2.38
N CYS A 214 -4.32 -6.15 -1.83
CA CYS A 214 -3.74 -5.12 -0.99
C CYS A 214 -4.63 -4.78 0.20
N VAL A 215 -4.02 -4.15 1.18
CA VAL A 215 -4.70 -3.57 2.34
C VAL A 215 -4.44 -2.06 2.32
N GLU A 216 -5.50 -1.28 2.19
CA GLU A 216 -5.46 0.17 2.37
C GLU A 216 -5.62 0.48 3.86
N VAL A 217 -4.67 1.18 4.43
CA VAL A 217 -4.64 1.52 5.86
C VAL A 217 -5.14 2.94 6.05
N LEU A 218 -6.24 3.09 6.77
CA LEU A 218 -7.01 4.32 6.84
C LEU A 218 -7.07 4.86 8.27
N VAL A 219 -6.81 6.14 8.44
CA VAL A 219 -6.95 6.86 9.71
C VAL A 219 -7.56 8.24 9.45
N GLY A 220 -8.65 8.56 10.14
CA GLY A 220 -9.27 9.87 10.04
C GLY A 220 -9.78 10.27 8.64
N GLY A 221 -10.07 9.31 7.78
CA GLY A 221 -10.48 9.54 6.38
C GLY A 221 -9.30 9.69 5.41
N LEU A 222 -8.09 9.48 5.88
CA LEU A 222 -6.86 9.50 5.08
C LEU A 222 -6.30 8.09 4.92
N GLU A 223 -5.97 7.70 3.71
CA GLU A 223 -5.16 6.53 3.42
C GLU A 223 -3.70 6.86 3.74
N VAL A 224 -3.20 6.30 4.83
CA VAL A 224 -1.82 6.56 5.31
C VAL A 224 -0.82 5.55 4.75
N ALA A 225 -1.29 4.38 4.33
CA ALA A 225 -0.47 3.36 3.70
C ALA A 225 -1.30 2.43 2.81
N THR A 226 -0.64 1.88 1.77
CA THR A 226 -1.12 0.73 1.00
C THR A 226 -0.10 -0.40 1.12
N LEU A 227 -0.56 -1.58 1.56
CA LEU A 227 0.25 -2.80 1.68
C LEU A 227 -0.13 -3.73 0.55
N VAL A 228 0.71 -3.83 -0.48
CA VAL A 228 0.45 -4.63 -1.69
C VAL A 228 1.17 -5.97 -1.62
N PHE A 229 0.44 -7.03 -1.90
CA PHE A 229 0.93 -8.40 -1.98
C PHE A 229 0.94 -8.83 -3.44
N MET A 230 1.94 -8.32 -4.17
CA MET A 230 2.07 -8.49 -5.59
C MET A 230 2.42 -9.95 -5.93
N LYS A 231 1.54 -10.62 -6.67
CA LYS A 231 1.69 -12.03 -7.04
C LYS A 231 1.29 -12.34 -8.47
N MET A 232 0.87 -11.33 -9.24
CA MET A 232 0.40 -11.50 -10.61
C MET A 232 1.14 -10.56 -11.55
N VAL A 233 1.37 -11.02 -12.79
CA VAL A 233 1.95 -10.27 -13.89
C VAL A 233 1.02 -10.30 -15.09
N GLU A 234 0.91 -9.18 -15.78
CA GLU A 234 0.11 -9.05 -17.00
C GLU A 234 0.61 -10.02 -18.09
N ASP A 235 -0.30 -10.77 -18.67
CA ASP A 235 -0.04 -11.76 -19.72
C ASP A 235 -1.30 -11.96 -20.54
N GLU A 236 -1.23 -11.81 -21.87
CA GLU A 236 -2.37 -11.98 -22.78
C GLU A 236 -3.03 -13.35 -22.69
N ASN A 237 -2.27 -14.38 -22.26
CA ASN A 237 -2.75 -15.74 -22.05
C ASN A 237 -3.09 -16.03 -20.57
N GLY A 238 -3.09 -15.00 -19.73
CA GLY A 238 -3.44 -15.13 -18.31
C GLY A 238 -4.87 -15.63 -18.09
N ASP A 239 -5.05 -16.32 -17.00
CA ASP A 239 -6.33 -16.94 -16.58
C ASP A 239 -7.14 -16.06 -15.62
N VAL A 240 -6.55 -14.99 -15.11
CA VAL A 240 -7.18 -14.00 -14.23
C VAL A 240 -7.40 -12.69 -14.98
N GLU A 241 -8.60 -12.12 -14.90
CA GLU A 241 -8.91 -10.82 -15.50
C GLU A 241 -9.16 -9.78 -14.40
N ILE A 242 -8.43 -8.65 -14.48
CA ILE A 242 -8.56 -7.50 -13.58
C ILE A 242 -8.71 -6.27 -14.46
N ASP A 243 -9.77 -5.49 -14.30
CA ASP A 243 -10.08 -4.26 -15.06
C ASP A 243 -9.85 -4.32 -16.58
N GLY A 244 -10.05 -5.52 -17.17
CA GLY A 244 -9.95 -5.76 -18.61
C GLY A 244 -8.56 -6.20 -19.08
N SER A 245 -7.56 -6.23 -18.22
CA SER A 245 -6.26 -6.84 -18.47
C SER A 245 -6.21 -8.27 -17.93
N LYS A 246 -5.46 -9.14 -18.61
CA LYS A 246 -5.27 -10.53 -18.19
C LYS A 246 -3.94 -10.69 -17.45
N TYR A 247 -3.98 -11.51 -16.41
CA TYR A 247 -2.85 -11.77 -15.54
C TYR A 247 -2.64 -13.26 -15.33
N ARG A 248 -1.40 -13.63 -15.05
CA ARG A 248 -1.00 -14.94 -14.54
C ARG A 248 -0.21 -14.82 -13.24
N GLU A 249 -0.10 -15.90 -12.50
CA GLU A 249 0.70 -15.92 -11.27
C GLU A 249 2.19 -15.69 -11.58
N MET A 250 2.87 -14.92 -10.71
CA MET A 250 4.32 -14.67 -10.77
C MET A 250 5.08 -15.77 -10.03
N GLU A 251 6.29 -16.07 -10.50
CA GLU A 251 7.22 -16.92 -9.74
C GLU A 251 7.73 -16.25 -8.47
N MET A 252 7.97 -14.94 -8.57
CA MET A 252 8.39 -14.10 -7.45
C MET A 252 7.16 -13.44 -6.82
N LYS A 253 7.04 -13.51 -5.49
CA LYS A 253 6.03 -12.77 -4.72
C LYS A 253 6.69 -11.56 -4.08
N VAL A 254 6.14 -10.37 -4.32
CA VAL A 254 6.74 -9.12 -3.87
C VAL A 254 5.84 -8.43 -2.86
N VAL A 255 6.40 -8.16 -1.68
CA VAL A 255 5.80 -7.19 -0.76
C VAL A 255 6.17 -5.81 -1.27
N ASP A 256 5.17 -5.05 -1.65
CA ASP A 256 5.28 -3.65 -2.03
C ASP A 256 4.45 -2.81 -1.05
N THR A 257 5.05 -1.82 -0.44
CA THR A 257 4.32 -0.93 0.45
C THR A 257 4.56 0.53 0.08
N GLY A 258 3.52 1.34 0.22
CA GLY A 258 3.58 2.77 0.00
C GLY A 258 2.98 3.52 1.18
N TYR A 259 3.78 4.40 1.79
CA TYR A 259 3.37 5.30 2.87
C TYR A 259 3.62 6.73 2.39
N GLY A 260 2.62 7.61 2.42
CA GLY A 260 2.82 9.03 2.16
C GLY A 260 3.61 9.68 3.29
N LEU A 261 4.65 10.43 2.95
CA LEU A 261 5.50 11.09 3.97
C LEU A 261 4.85 12.36 4.50
N GLU A 262 4.39 13.27 3.62
CA GLU A 262 3.84 14.58 3.94
C GLU A 262 2.45 14.50 4.57
#